data_a5d9b5909c11c5b6fd55fde99db447c4
#
_entry.id   a5d9b5909c11c5b6fd55fde99db447c4
#
_cell.length_a   1.000
_cell.length_b   1.000
_cell.length_c   1.000
_cell.angle_alpha   90.00
_cell.angle_beta   90.00
_cell.angle_gamma   90.00
#
_symmetry.space_group_name_H-M   'P 1'
#
loop_
_entity.id
_entity.type
_entity.pdbx_description
1 polymer ?
#
loop_
_entity_poly.entity_id
_entity_poly.type
_entity_poly.pdbx_seq_one_letter_code
_entity_poly.pdbx_strand_id
1 'polypeptide(L)'
;AISSTQYSTALQGIKTAASRYDQRLQMIAAEELDNVDFPDFPEVAILVSISMPFIEKTLDLMRRYRRMVVLTGMDSEQFGSDVSCATPSRRAETQQLVNYLYNCDKKRIALVGFGENSINDNFRYHAAITAAAAWGDVLGEGDVWQWKHDPQECFDAFLQVYRQYDAVICPNDVIAICLINECKKHGIRIPEKLFLASFGNMSVSAYFSPTITSVTMDMFSVGEQTYNVWRFLTAGDSMTRTSIKITVPSRILARESTAGIEPNTGFGVKSPILKADRFYYNPVISVLVGLDNCISQRDALDMRIIRSIIDKEKYEQICEKYFISPSTLRYR
;
A
#
# COMPACT_ATOMS: atom_id res chain seq x y z
N ALA A 1 -10.23 -7.30 16.92
CA ALA A 1 -9.93 -8.67 17.39
C ALA A 1 -9.02 -9.44 16.41
N ILE A 2 -9.19 -9.30 15.10
CA ILE A 2 -8.30 -9.94 14.08
C ILE A 2 -6.83 -9.53 14.28
N SER A 3 -6.64 -8.41 14.87
CA SER A 3 -5.37 -7.74 14.97
C SER A 3 -4.47 -8.20 16.10
N SER A 4 -4.97 -8.68 17.21
CA SER A 4 -4.13 -8.97 18.37
C SER A 4 -3.12 -10.12 18.12
N THR A 5 -3.54 -11.22 17.51
CA THR A 5 -2.66 -12.35 17.20
C THR A 5 -1.63 -12.00 16.14
N GLN A 6 -2.02 -11.29 15.10
CA GLN A 6 -1.11 -10.85 14.03
C GLN A 6 -0.03 -9.90 14.58
N TYR A 7 -0.42 -8.92 15.39
CA TYR A 7 0.53 -7.98 15.99
C TYR A 7 1.42 -8.63 17.07
N SER A 8 0.90 -9.63 17.80
CA SER A 8 1.73 -10.45 18.69
C SER A 8 2.81 -11.20 17.91
N THR A 9 2.47 -11.73 16.72
CA THR A 9 3.43 -12.40 15.83
C THR A 9 4.47 -11.41 15.29
N ALA A 10 4.06 -10.20 14.91
CA ALA A 10 4.98 -9.15 14.49
C ALA A 10 5.92 -8.75 15.64
N LEU A 11 5.40 -8.59 16.85
CA LEU A 11 6.21 -8.29 18.02
C LEU A 11 7.24 -9.40 18.30
N GLN A 12 6.88 -10.67 18.09
CA GLN A 12 7.82 -11.78 18.19
C GLN A 12 8.93 -11.67 17.14
N GLY A 13 8.59 -11.28 15.89
CA GLY A 13 9.58 -11.02 14.83
C GLY A 13 10.56 -9.92 15.22
N ILE A 14 10.05 -8.79 15.77
CA ILE A 14 10.88 -7.69 16.28
C ILE A 14 11.85 -8.20 17.37
N LYS A 15 11.32 -8.94 18.36
CA LYS A 15 12.13 -9.49 19.46
C LYS A 15 13.21 -10.46 18.96
N THR A 16 12.85 -11.32 18.01
CA THR A 16 13.79 -12.28 17.41
C THR A 16 14.89 -11.55 16.62
N ALA A 17 14.54 -10.54 15.86
CA ALA A 17 15.52 -9.73 15.13
C ALA A 17 16.44 -8.96 16.09
N ALA A 18 15.91 -8.34 17.14
CA ALA A 18 16.69 -7.64 18.14
C ALA A 18 17.70 -8.54 18.85
N SER A 19 17.29 -9.77 19.24
CA SER A 19 18.16 -10.72 19.92
C SER A 19 19.34 -11.20 19.07
N ARG A 20 19.22 -11.23 17.73
CA ARG A 20 20.34 -11.54 16.81
C ARG A 20 21.47 -10.50 16.86
N TYR A 21 21.19 -9.31 17.38
CA TYR A 21 22.15 -8.22 17.49
C TYR A 21 22.43 -7.82 18.96
N ASP A 22 22.09 -8.71 19.91
CA ASP A 22 22.24 -8.48 21.36
C ASP A 22 21.59 -7.18 21.86
N GLN A 23 20.54 -6.72 21.18
CA GLN A 23 19.79 -5.52 21.55
C GLN A 23 18.65 -5.85 22.51
N ARG A 24 18.60 -5.10 23.62
CA ARG A 24 17.48 -5.16 24.56
C ARG A 24 16.39 -4.20 24.14
N LEU A 25 15.15 -4.69 24.10
CA LEU A 25 13.97 -3.90 23.81
C LEU A 25 13.31 -3.46 25.12
N GLN A 26 13.12 -2.17 25.29
CA GLN A 26 12.23 -1.62 26.30
C GLN A 26 10.84 -1.50 25.67
N MET A 27 9.84 -2.06 26.32
CA MET A 27 8.46 -1.96 25.90
C MET A 27 7.73 -0.98 26.82
N ILE A 28 7.00 -0.06 26.19
CA ILE A 28 6.18 0.95 26.87
C ILE A 28 4.74 0.66 26.48
N ALA A 29 3.88 0.43 27.47
CA ALA A 29 2.45 0.25 27.23
C ALA A 29 1.77 1.58 26.85
N ALA A 30 0.63 1.49 26.20
CA ALA A 30 -0.11 2.68 25.76
C ALA A 30 -0.48 3.61 26.93
N GLU A 31 -0.79 3.03 28.06
CA GLU A 31 -1.18 3.72 29.29
C GLU A 31 0.01 4.44 29.97
N GLU A 32 1.24 3.99 29.67
CA GLU A 32 2.46 4.54 30.24
C GLU A 32 3.03 5.69 29.41
N LEU A 33 2.55 5.87 28.17
CA LEU A 33 3.10 6.84 27.22
C LEU A 33 3.04 8.28 27.76
N ASP A 34 2.00 8.63 28.49
CA ASP A 34 1.82 9.96 29.07
C ASP A 34 2.81 10.28 30.21
N ASN A 35 3.42 9.25 30.80
CA ASN A 35 4.39 9.35 31.88
C ASN A 35 5.84 9.27 31.41
N VAL A 36 6.07 9.18 30.11
CA VAL A 36 7.42 9.06 29.52
C VAL A 36 8.12 10.41 29.55
N ASP A 37 9.38 10.42 30.04
CA ASP A 37 10.26 11.57 29.90
C ASP A 37 10.82 11.63 28.46
N PHE A 38 10.23 12.47 27.64
CA PHE A 38 10.59 12.58 26.22
C PHE A 38 11.98 13.16 25.93
N PRO A 39 12.59 14.04 26.72
CA PRO A 39 13.99 14.40 26.55
C PRO A 39 14.94 13.21 26.51
N ASP A 40 14.73 12.20 27.35
CA ASP A 40 15.53 10.98 27.40
C ASP A 40 15.02 9.85 26.49
N PHE A 41 13.93 10.09 25.77
CA PHE A 41 13.34 9.09 24.87
C PHE A 41 14.23 8.86 23.64
N PRO A 42 14.36 7.61 23.14
CA PRO A 42 15.16 7.29 21.95
C PRO A 42 14.77 8.12 20.75
N GLU A 43 15.73 8.43 19.86
CA GLU A 43 15.48 9.20 18.63
C GLU A 43 14.54 8.48 17.68
N VAL A 44 14.57 7.15 17.67
CA VAL A 44 13.71 6.30 16.82
C VAL A 44 12.99 5.29 17.68
N ALA A 45 11.66 5.25 17.58
CA ALA A 45 10.82 4.26 18.26
C ALA A 45 10.09 3.35 17.28
N ILE A 46 9.86 2.11 17.67
CA ILE A 46 8.98 1.18 16.96
C ILE A 46 7.58 1.28 17.56
N LEU A 47 6.57 1.50 16.71
CA LEU A 47 5.16 1.56 17.10
C LEU A 47 4.41 0.32 16.59
N VAL A 48 3.87 -0.45 17.54
CA VAL A 48 3.06 -1.64 17.27
C VAL A 48 1.65 -1.39 17.80
N SER A 49 0.72 -1.01 16.94
CA SER A 49 -0.67 -0.74 17.32
C SER A 49 -1.62 -0.85 16.14
N ILE A 50 -2.91 -1.05 16.45
CA ILE A 50 -4.04 -1.00 15.51
C ILE A 50 -5.00 0.12 15.84
N SER A 51 -4.86 0.72 17.01
CA SER A 51 -5.71 1.80 17.46
C SER A 51 -5.31 3.10 16.76
N MET A 52 -6.13 3.56 15.81
CA MET A 52 -5.87 4.81 15.11
C MET A 52 -5.69 5.99 16.05
N PRO A 53 -6.57 6.21 17.06
CA PRO A 53 -6.38 7.31 18.01
C PRO A 53 -5.05 7.23 18.76
N PHE A 54 -4.59 6.02 19.10
CA PHE A 54 -3.31 5.83 19.78
C PHE A 54 -2.13 6.10 18.84
N ILE A 55 -2.23 5.67 17.58
CA ILE A 55 -1.19 5.92 16.58
C ILE A 55 -1.05 7.42 16.33
N GLU A 56 -2.15 8.12 16.06
CA GLU A 56 -2.15 9.56 15.83
C GLU A 56 -1.58 10.34 17.02
N LYS A 57 -2.07 10.04 18.24
CA LYS A 57 -1.53 10.63 19.47
C LYS A 57 -0.02 10.41 19.60
N THR A 58 0.45 9.20 19.36
CA THR A 58 1.87 8.86 19.46
C THR A 58 2.68 9.60 18.41
N LEU A 59 2.23 9.64 17.16
CA LEU A 59 2.93 10.34 16.08
C LEU A 59 3.03 11.85 16.35
N ASP A 60 1.95 12.49 16.83
CA ASP A 60 1.95 13.91 17.17
C ASP A 60 2.92 14.21 18.31
N LEU A 61 2.97 13.33 19.29
CA LEU A 61 3.89 13.45 20.42
C LEU A 61 5.36 13.30 19.96
N MET A 62 5.65 12.29 19.14
CA MET A 62 6.98 12.05 18.58
C MET A 62 7.45 13.22 17.70
N ARG A 63 6.57 13.77 16.86
CA ARG A 63 6.86 14.95 16.04
C ARG A 63 7.19 16.18 16.87
N ARG A 64 6.46 16.41 17.95
CA ARG A 64 6.69 17.52 18.89
C ARG A 64 8.13 17.49 19.46
N TYR A 65 8.61 16.29 19.75
CA TYR A 65 9.97 16.08 20.27
C TYR A 65 11.01 15.75 19.20
N ARG A 66 10.65 15.90 17.91
CA ARG A 66 11.51 15.61 16.74
C ARG A 66 12.07 14.18 16.74
N ARG A 67 11.28 13.22 17.22
CA ARG A 67 11.61 11.80 17.22
C ARG A 67 11.00 11.11 16.01
N MET A 68 11.64 10.05 15.52
CA MET A 68 11.17 9.25 14.38
C MET A 68 10.40 8.03 14.86
N VAL A 69 9.48 7.57 14.00
CA VAL A 69 8.66 6.37 14.27
C VAL A 69 8.77 5.39 13.12
N VAL A 70 8.87 4.11 13.48
CA VAL A 70 8.71 2.99 12.55
C VAL A 70 7.42 2.26 12.87
N LEU A 71 6.43 2.35 11.98
CA LEU A 71 5.16 1.65 12.12
C LEU A 71 5.29 0.17 11.73
N THR A 72 4.61 -0.68 12.47
CA THR A 72 4.57 -2.12 12.22
C THR A 72 3.23 -2.53 11.61
N GLY A 73 3.24 -3.10 10.41
CA GLY A 73 2.07 -3.70 9.78
C GLY A 73 1.03 -2.72 9.21
N MET A 74 1.33 -1.42 9.24
CA MET A 74 0.50 -0.37 8.64
C MET A 74 1.30 0.46 7.65
N ASP A 75 0.61 0.92 6.61
CA ASP A 75 1.22 1.78 5.61
C ASP A 75 1.39 3.20 6.15
N SER A 76 2.61 3.73 6.04
CA SER A 76 2.94 5.07 6.54
C SER A 76 2.39 6.21 5.68
N GLU A 77 2.02 5.98 4.42
CA GLU A 77 1.55 7.03 3.50
C GLU A 77 0.36 7.82 4.03
N GLN A 78 -0.49 7.20 4.84
CA GLN A 78 -1.64 7.87 5.46
C GLN A 78 -1.29 8.80 6.63
N PHE A 79 -0.05 8.71 7.16
CA PHE A 79 0.37 9.47 8.33
C PHE A 79 1.39 10.58 8.02
N GLY A 80 1.86 10.65 6.77
CA GLY A 80 2.83 11.64 6.31
C GLY A 80 4.16 11.03 5.89
N SER A 81 4.94 11.85 5.18
CA SER A 81 6.22 11.43 4.58
C SER A 81 7.37 11.29 5.57
N ASP A 82 7.14 11.61 6.84
CA ASP A 82 8.12 11.55 7.94
C ASP A 82 8.06 10.24 8.74
N VAL A 83 7.13 9.35 8.40
CA VAL A 83 6.89 8.10 9.11
C VAL A 83 7.43 6.92 8.30
N SER A 84 8.27 6.11 8.91
CA SER A 84 8.78 4.86 8.32
C SER A 84 7.88 3.68 8.65
N CYS A 85 7.91 2.61 7.83
CA CYS A 85 7.14 1.42 8.14
C CYS A 85 7.70 0.13 7.53
N ALA A 86 7.31 -1.00 8.12
CA ALA A 86 7.32 -2.29 7.46
C ALA A 86 5.90 -2.84 7.44
N THR A 87 5.40 -3.19 6.26
CA THR A 87 3.98 -3.52 6.04
C THR A 87 3.78 -4.51 4.90
N PRO A 88 2.74 -5.35 4.92
CA PRO A 88 2.28 -6.01 3.71
C PRO A 88 1.68 -4.99 2.73
N SER A 89 1.80 -5.22 1.44
CA SER A 89 1.19 -4.33 0.44
C SER A 89 -0.25 -4.72 0.16
N ARG A 90 -1.22 -4.01 0.74
CA ARG A 90 -2.65 -4.22 0.47
C ARG A 90 -2.98 -4.18 -1.03
N ARG A 91 -2.32 -3.30 -1.74
CA ARG A 91 -2.46 -3.18 -3.19
C ARG A 91 -1.97 -4.42 -3.91
N ALA A 92 -0.75 -4.87 -3.63
CA ALA A 92 -0.17 -6.05 -4.27
C ALA A 92 -0.93 -7.33 -3.91
N GLU A 93 -1.38 -7.48 -2.66
CA GLU A 93 -2.22 -8.59 -2.19
C GLU A 93 -3.50 -8.70 -3.02
N THR A 94 -4.20 -7.58 -3.18
CA THR A 94 -5.47 -7.56 -3.92
C THR A 94 -5.25 -7.82 -5.40
N GLN A 95 -4.21 -7.23 -6.01
CA GLN A 95 -3.84 -7.50 -7.40
C GLN A 95 -3.52 -8.97 -7.62
N GLN A 96 -2.77 -9.60 -6.70
CA GLN A 96 -2.47 -11.04 -6.78
C GLN A 96 -3.75 -11.88 -6.70
N LEU A 97 -4.67 -11.57 -5.80
CA LEU A 97 -5.90 -12.32 -5.63
C LEU A 97 -6.83 -12.18 -6.83
N VAL A 98 -6.98 -10.98 -7.37
CA VAL A 98 -7.74 -10.74 -8.60
C VAL A 98 -7.12 -11.50 -9.77
N ASN A 99 -5.81 -11.38 -9.98
CA ASN A 99 -5.10 -12.12 -11.03
C ASN A 99 -5.25 -13.64 -10.88
N TYR A 100 -5.22 -14.15 -9.64
CA TYR A 100 -5.45 -15.55 -9.35
C TYR A 100 -6.84 -16.01 -9.81
N LEU A 101 -7.88 -15.24 -9.51
CA LEU A 101 -9.26 -15.58 -9.92
C LEU A 101 -9.41 -15.54 -11.44
N TYR A 102 -8.84 -14.54 -12.12
CA TYR A 102 -8.84 -14.50 -13.59
C TYR A 102 -8.10 -15.69 -14.21
N ASN A 103 -7.00 -16.13 -13.62
CA ASN A 103 -6.27 -17.32 -14.05
C ASN A 103 -7.08 -18.63 -13.84
N CYS A 104 -8.02 -18.63 -12.90
CA CYS A 104 -9.01 -19.67 -12.71
C CYS A 104 -10.24 -19.52 -13.65
N ASP A 105 -10.16 -18.67 -14.67
CA ASP A 105 -11.24 -18.31 -15.59
C ASP A 105 -12.49 -17.74 -14.91
N LYS A 106 -12.29 -17.05 -13.76
CA LYS A 106 -13.34 -16.32 -13.04
C LYS A 106 -13.23 -14.84 -13.34
N LYS A 107 -14.09 -14.34 -14.23
CA LYS A 107 -14.00 -12.98 -14.79
C LYS A 107 -14.93 -11.99 -14.10
N ARG A 108 -16.14 -12.44 -13.72
CA ARG A 108 -17.12 -11.59 -13.04
C ARG A 108 -16.92 -11.70 -11.53
N ILE A 109 -16.16 -10.75 -10.99
CA ILE A 109 -15.76 -10.75 -9.59
C ILE A 109 -16.59 -9.70 -8.83
N ALA A 110 -17.16 -10.11 -7.69
CA ALA A 110 -17.82 -9.25 -6.74
C ALA A 110 -16.93 -8.98 -5.53
N LEU A 111 -16.99 -7.77 -4.99
CA LEU A 111 -16.40 -7.40 -3.69
C LEU A 111 -17.53 -7.33 -2.67
N VAL A 112 -17.57 -8.22 -1.68
CA VAL A 112 -18.72 -8.35 -0.77
C VAL A 112 -18.28 -8.24 0.70
N GLY A 113 -19.00 -7.41 1.45
CA GLY A 113 -18.77 -7.22 2.87
C GLY A 113 -17.65 -6.22 3.19
N PHE A 114 -17.33 -5.34 2.27
CA PHE A 114 -16.37 -4.27 2.48
C PHE A 114 -16.97 -3.19 3.39
N GLY A 115 -16.20 -2.72 4.37
CA GLY A 115 -16.65 -1.65 5.26
C GLY A 115 -16.54 -0.29 4.58
N GLU A 116 -17.63 0.50 4.55
CA GLU A 116 -17.66 1.82 3.91
C GLU A 116 -16.60 2.78 4.48
N ASN A 117 -16.38 2.70 5.80
CA ASN A 117 -15.42 3.55 6.50
C ASN A 117 -14.06 2.88 6.78
N SER A 118 -13.78 1.73 6.16
CA SER A 118 -12.52 1.01 6.33
C SER A 118 -11.48 1.48 5.32
N ILE A 119 -10.43 2.14 5.80
CA ILE A 119 -9.30 2.59 4.98
C ILE A 119 -8.67 1.40 4.23
N ASN A 120 -8.48 0.27 4.91
CA ASN A 120 -7.90 -0.93 4.30
C ASN A 120 -8.78 -1.49 3.18
N ASP A 121 -10.11 -1.46 3.35
CA ASP A 121 -11.05 -1.96 2.36
C ASP A 121 -11.12 -1.03 1.15
N ASN A 122 -11.00 0.28 1.35
CA ASN A 122 -10.88 1.25 0.27
C ASN A 122 -9.61 1.03 -0.57
N PHE A 123 -8.47 0.76 0.06
CA PHE A 123 -7.24 0.40 -0.68
C PHE A 123 -7.43 -0.88 -1.51
N ARG A 124 -8.06 -1.90 -0.95
CA ARG A 124 -8.37 -3.14 -1.67
C ARG A 124 -9.33 -2.91 -2.83
N TYR A 125 -10.37 -2.12 -2.61
CA TYR A 125 -11.33 -1.76 -3.65
C TYR A 125 -10.62 -1.14 -4.87
N HIS A 126 -9.86 -0.07 -4.67
CA HIS A 126 -9.13 0.57 -5.77
C HIS A 126 -8.09 -0.33 -6.44
N ALA A 127 -7.44 -1.19 -5.66
CA ALA A 127 -6.51 -2.17 -6.20
C ALA A 127 -7.21 -3.23 -7.05
N ALA A 128 -8.41 -3.66 -6.67
CA ALA A 128 -9.21 -4.62 -7.43
C ALA A 128 -9.65 -4.04 -8.78
N ILE A 129 -10.14 -2.79 -8.81
CA ILE A 129 -10.46 -2.06 -10.05
C ILE A 129 -9.24 -2.01 -10.98
N THR A 130 -8.09 -1.60 -10.45
CA THR A 130 -6.86 -1.51 -11.23
C THR A 130 -6.44 -2.87 -11.79
N ALA A 131 -6.57 -3.92 -10.99
CA ALA A 131 -6.23 -5.28 -11.41
C ALA A 131 -7.19 -5.81 -12.49
N ALA A 132 -8.51 -5.61 -12.36
CA ALA A 132 -9.50 -6.01 -13.36
C ALA A 132 -9.27 -5.29 -14.70
N ALA A 133 -8.97 -3.99 -14.65
CA ALA A 133 -8.66 -3.21 -15.85
C ALA A 133 -7.44 -3.75 -16.63
N ALA A 134 -6.45 -4.36 -15.95
CA ALA A 134 -5.32 -5.01 -16.61
C ALA A 134 -5.70 -6.23 -17.44
N TRP A 135 -6.86 -6.84 -17.14
CA TRP A 135 -7.45 -7.94 -17.91
C TRP A 135 -8.44 -7.47 -18.99
N GLY A 136 -8.67 -6.17 -19.08
CA GLY A 136 -9.62 -5.56 -20.01
C GLY A 136 -11.06 -5.55 -19.48
N ASP A 137 -11.26 -5.87 -18.21
CA ASP A 137 -12.55 -5.85 -17.55
C ASP A 137 -12.77 -4.56 -16.75
N VAL A 138 -14.04 -4.23 -16.50
CA VAL A 138 -14.45 -3.08 -15.70
C VAL A 138 -15.13 -3.60 -14.44
N LEU A 139 -14.45 -3.47 -13.31
CA LEU A 139 -15.07 -3.64 -12.00
C LEU A 139 -15.51 -2.26 -11.54
N GLY A 140 -16.80 -2.06 -11.33
CA GLY A 140 -17.41 -0.78 -10.99
C GLY A 140 -18.08 -0.77 -9.62
N GLU A 141 -18.70 0.35 -9.28
CA GLU A 141 -19.45 0.49 -8.01
C GLU A 141 -20.58 -0.54 -7.87
N GLY A 142 -21.18 -0.97 -8.97
CA GLY A 142 -22.22 -2.00 -8.98
C GLY A 142 -21.74 -3.40 -8.62
N ASP A 143 -20.42 -3.64 -8.60
CA ASP A 143 -19.80 -4.92 -8.24
C ASP A 143 -19.30 -4.94 -6.79
N VAL A 144 -19.64 -3.91 -6.00
CA VAL A 144 -19.15 -3.73 -4.63
C VAL A 144 -20.33 -3.59 -3.67
N TRP A 145 -20.41 -4.52 -2.73
CA TRP A 145 -21.38 -4.52 -1.66
C TRP A 145 -20.69 -4.10 -0.36
N GLN A 146 -20.95 -2.87 0.04
CA GLN A 146 -20.41 -2.29 1.26
C GLN A 146 -21.45 -2.28 2.35
N TRP A 147 -20.98 -2.32 3.59
CA TRP A 147 -21.84 -2.17 4.77
C TRP A 147 -21.40 -0.98 5.61
N LYS A 148 -22.39 -0.39 6.30
CA LYS A 148 -22.19 0.75 7.17
C LYS A 148 -22.41 0.38 8.63
N HIS A 149 -23.46 -0.37 8.91
CA HIS A 149 -23.85 -0.75 10.26
C HIS A 149 -23.88 -2.26 10.46
N ASP A 150 -24.43 -3.01 9.52
CA ASP A 150 -24.56 -4.45 9.56
C ASP A 150 -24.17 -5.10 8.24
N PRO A 151 -23.18 -6.03 8.26
CA PRO A 151 -22.81 -6.79 7.05
C PRO A 151 -23.95 -7.59 6.43
N GLN A 152 -24.99 -7.96 7.21
CA GLN A 152 -26.13 -8.75 6.72
C GLN A 152 -26.87 -8.03 5.59
N GLU A 153 -27.02 -6.70 5.68
CA GLU A 153 -27.70 -5.91 4.64
C GLU A 153 -27.02 -6.08 3.27
N CYS A 154 -25.69 -6.07 3.22
CA CYS A 154 -24.98 -6.25 1.97
C CYS A 154 -25.02 -7.71 1.49
N PHE A 155 -25.07 -8.70 2.37
CA PHE A 155 -25.22 -10.11 1.96
C PHE A 155 -26.58 -10.35 1.33
N ASP A 156 -27.65 -9.86 1.93
CA ASP A 156 -29.01 -10.00 1.41
C ASP A 156 -29.15 -9.37 0.02
N ALA A 157 -28.58 -8.18 -0.18
CA ALA A 157 -28.58 -7.53 -1.50
C ALA A 157 -27.75 -8.30 -2.54
N PHE A 158 -26.55 -8.73 -2.18
CA PHE A 158 -25.70 -9.53 -3.09
C PHE A 158 -26.35 -10.85 -3.50
N LEU A 159 -26.99 -11.56 -2.56
CA LEU A 159 -27.60 -12.86 -2.82
C LEU A 159 -28.76 -12.81 -3.84
N GLN A 160 -29.37 -11.65 -4.05
CA GLN A 160 -30.38 -11.48 -5.12
C GLN A 160 -29.76 -11.55 -6.51
N VAL A 161 -28.49 -11.19 -6.65
CA VAL A 161 -27.81 -11.05 -7.95
C VAL A 161 -26.58 -11.95 -8.10
N TYR A 162 -26.25 -12.81 -7.14
CA TYR A 162 -25.02 -13.62 -7.11
C TYR A 162 -24.76 -14.41 -8.41
N ARG A 163 -25.83 -14.78 -9.16
CA ARG A 163 -25.70 -15.52 -10.42
C ARG A 163 -25.00 -14.74 -11.54
N GLN A 164 -24.84 -13.44 -11.35
CA GLN A 164 -24.10 -12.58 -12.28
C GLN A 164 -22.59 -12.70 -12.09
N TYR A 165 -22.14 -13.37 -11.02
CA TYR A 165 -20.74 -13.44 -10.63
C TYR A 165 -20.18 -14.85 -10.65
N ASP A 166 -18.90 -14.97 -10.93
CA ASP A 166 -18.14 -16.23 -10.95
C ASP A 166 -17.35 -16.38 -9.64
N ALA A 167 -16.99 -15.26 -9.02
CA ALA A 167 -16.22 -15.24 -7.78
C ALA A 167 -16.57 -14.05 -6.89
N VAL A 168 -16.31 -14.22 -5.61
CA VAL A 168 -16.42 -13.19 -4.57
C VAL A 168 -15.08 -13.02 -3.85
N ILE A 169 -14.71 -11.78 -3.61
CA ILE A 169 -13.63 -11.41 -2.70
C ILE A 169 -14.25 -10.77 -1.46
N CYS A 170 -13.94 -11.33 -0.28
CA CYS A 170 -14.29 -10.75 1.02
C CYS A 170 -13.07 -10.04 1.64
N PRO A 171 -13.26 -8.94 2.39
CA PRO A 171 -12.14 -8.17 2.95
C PRO A 171 -11.34 -8.91 4.03
N ASN A 172 -11.94 -9.94 4.64
CA ASN A 172 -11.30 -10.80 5.63
C ASN A 172 -12.04 -12.14 5.79
N ASP A 173 -11.41 -13.08 6.49
CA ASP A 173 -11.95 -14.44 6.66
C ASP A 173 -13.23 -14.49 7.52
N VAL A 174 -13.45 -13.53 8.42
CA VAL A 174 -14.68 -13.47 9.24
C VAL A 174 -15.88 -13.19 8.36
N ILE A 175 -15.78 -12.15 7.53
CA ILE A 175 -16.81 -11.81 6.55
C ILE A 175 -17.04 -12.96 5.58
N ALA A 176 -15.97 -13.61 5.13
CA ALA A 176 -16.04 -14.78 4.27
C ALA A 176 -16.85 -15.92 4.90
N ILE A 177 -16.61 -16.22 6.17
CA ILE A 177 -17.37 -17.24 6.94
C ILE A 177 -18.85 -16.87 7.03
N CYS A 178 -19.16 -15.62 7.35
CA CYS A 178 -20.53 -15.14 7.42
C CYS A 178 -21.25 -15.31 6.06
N LEU A 179 -20.61 -14.87 4.97
CA LEU A 179 -21.19 -15.00 3.63
C LEU A 179 -21.36 -16.46 3.20
N ILE A 180 -20.39 -17.37 3.52
CA ILE A 180 -20.54 -18.79 3.24
C ILE A 180 -21.75 -19.37 3.97
N ASN A 181 -21.99 -18.98 5.21
CA ASN A 181 -23.15 -19.45 5.97
C ASN A 181 -24.46 -18.95 5.33
N GLU A 182 -24.53 -17.71 4.87
CA GLU A 182 -25.67 -17.20 4.13
C GLU A 182 -25.86 -17.94 2.80
N CYS A 183 -24.79 -18.18 2.04
CA CYS A 183 -24.83 -19.00 0.83
C CYS A 183 -25.42 -20.39 1.08
N LYS A 184 -25.00 -21.07 2.18
CA LYS A 184 -25.54 -22.37 2.58
C LYS A 184 -27.04 -22.34 2.85
N LYS A 185 -27.54 -21.32 3.56
CA LYS A 185 -28.98 -21.15 3.82
C LYS A 185 -29.81 -21.06 2.53
N HIS A 186 -29.21 -20.46 1.49
CA HIS A 186 -29.84 -20.27 0.17
C HIS A 186 -29.51 -21.39 -0.85
N GLY A 187 -28.88 -22.47 -0.41
CA GLY A 187 -28.52 -23.59 -1.27
C GLY A 187 -27.45 -23.29 -2.31
N ILE A 188 -26.67 -22.24 -2.09
CA ILE A 188 -25.57 -21.84 -2.98
C ILE A 188 -24.31 -22.59 -2.55
N ARG A 189 -23.82 -23.43 -3.46
CA ARG A 189 -22.63 -24.25 -3.18
C ARG A 189 -21.36 -23.52 -3.58
N ILE A 190 -20.40 -23.47 -2.65
CA ILE A 190 -19.05 -22.99 -2.83
C ILE A 190 -18.12 -24.22 -2.77
N PRO A 191 -17.26 -24.46 -3.76
CA PRO A 191 -16.89 -23.58 -4.89
C PRO A 191 -17.73 -23.75 -6.18
N GLU A 192 -18.64 -24.74 -6.29
CA GLU A 192 -19.22 -25.19 -7.56
C GLU A 192 -20.03 -24.13 -8.30
N LYS A 193 -20.70 -23.23 -7.56
CA LYS A 193 -21.51 -22.15 -8.12
C LYS A 193 -20.84 -20.79 -8.05
N LEU A 194 -19.99 -20.62 -7.05
CA LEU A 194 -19.36 -19.34 -6.77
C LEU A 194 -18.00 -19.59 -6.08
N PHE A 195 -16.90 -19.06 -6.62
CA PHE A 195 -15.63 -19.05 -5.93
C PHE A 195 -15.67 -18.01 -4.83
N LEU A 196 -14.96 -18.28 -3.73
CA LEU A 196 -14.83 -17.31 -2.64
C LEU A 196 -13.38 -17.25 -2.16
N ALA A 197 -12.87 -16.03 -2.04
CA ALA A 197 -11.53 -15.79 -1.50
C ALA A 197 -11.54 -14.60 -0.55
N SER A 198 -10.54 -14.55 0.34
CA SER A 198 -10.45 -13.54 1.39
C SER A 198 -9.01 -13.16 1.72
N PHE A 199 -8.85 -12.37 2.77
CA PHE A 199 -7.54 -11.94 3.30
C PHE A 199 -7.44 -12.24 4.79
N GLY A 200 -6.20 -12.49 5.26
CA GLY A 200 -5.86 -12.60 6.67
C GLY A 200 -5.39 -13.97 7.12
N ASN A 201 -5.83 -15.02 6.45
CA ASN A 201 -5.50 -16.41 6.78
C ASN A 201 -5.66 -16.73 8.29
N MET A 202 -6.85 -16.45 8.81
CA MET A 202 -7.18 -16.82 10.20
C MET A 202 -7.16 -18.34 10.36
N SER A 203 -6.76 -18.83 11.52
CA SER A 203 -6.70 -20.26 11.78
C SER A 203 -8.02 -20.97 11.49
N VAL A 204 -9.16 -20.35 11.81
CA VAL A 204 -10.48 -20.90 11.54
C VAL A 204 -10.74 -21.12 10.05
N SER A 205 -10.16 -20.36 9.15
CA SER A 205 -10.37 -20.48 7.69
C SER A 205 -9.85 -21.83 7.13
N ALA A 206 -8.88 -22.43 7.79
CA ALA A 206 -8.34 -23.74 7.44
C ALA A 206 -9.19 -24.92 7.93
N TYR A 207 -10.09 -24.68 8.89
CA TYR A 207 -10.95 -25.73 9.50
C TYR A 207 -12.43 -25.50 9.21
N PHE A 208 -12.79 -24.42 8.52
CA PHE A 208 -14.16 -24.18 8.11
C PHE A 208 -14.53 -25.06 6.90
N SER A 209 -15.79 -25.26 6.63
CA SER A 209 -16.24 -26.05 5.46
C SER A 209 -17.13 -25.19 4.54
N PRO A 210 -16.73 -24.96 3.27
CA PRO A 210 -15.44 -25.29 2.70
C PRO A 210 -14.29 -24.50 3.37
N THR A 211 -13.08 -25.05 3.37
CA THR A 211 -11.88 -24.34 3.80
C THR A 211 -11.63 -23.12 2.88
N ILE A 212 -11.24 -21.99 3.45
CA ILE A 212 -11.27 -20.70 2.76
C ILE A 212 -9.92 -20.37 2.14
N THR A 213 -9.91 -20.14 0.84
CA THR A 213 -8.77 -19.55 0.13
C THR A 213 -8.54 -18.14 0.63
N SER A 214 -7.34 -17.88 1.13
CA SER A 214 -7.02 -16.61 1.78
C SER A 214 -5.61 -16.14 1.47
N VAL A 215 -5.44 -14.82 1.35
CA VAL A 215 -4.12 -14.21 1.27
C VAL A 215 -3.51 -14.16 2.67
N THR A 216 -2.35 -14.81 2.83
CA THR A 216 -1.62 -14.79 4.09
C THR A 216 -0.61 -13.66 4.14
N MET A 217 -0.55 -12.99 5.29
CA MET A 217 0.46 -11.98 5.61
C MET A 217 1.47 -12.58 6.56
N ASP A 218 2.76 -12.52 6.20
CA ASP A 218 3.83 -12.95 7.08
C ASP A 218 4.16 -11.83 8.09
N MET A 219 3.35 -11.76 9.15
CA MET A 219 3.52 -10.75 10.19
C MET A 219 4.79 -10.96 11.03
N PHE A 220 5.34 -12.16 11.08
CA PHE A 220 6.64 -12.38 11.70
C PHE A 220 7.75 -11.67 10.92
N SER A 221 7.79 -11.90 9.61
CA SER A 221 8.73 -11.18 8.71
C SER A 221 8.49 -9.66 8.73
N VAL A 222 7.23 -9.20 8.81
CA VAL A 222 6.93 -7.77 9.00
C VAL A 222 7.62 -7.24 10.24
N GLY A 223 7.55 -7.96 11.35
CA GLY A 223 8.25 -7.60 12.59
C GLY A 223 9.77 -7.54 12.44
N GLU A 224 10.37 -8.55 11.81
CA GLU A 224 11.81 -8.55 11.53
C GLU A 224 12.22 -7.35 10.67
N GLN A 225 11.44 -7.04 9.63
CA GLN A 225 11.72 -5.88 8.75
C GLN A 225 11.48 -4.54 9.48
N THR A 226 10.52 -4.46 10.39
CA THR A 226 10.34 -3.27 11.24
C THR A 226 11.61 -2.99 12.05
N TYR A 227 12.20 -4.03 12.66
CA TYR A 227 13.46 -3.90 13.38
C TYR A 227 14.62 -3.50 12.45
N ASN A 228 14.70 -4.05 11.25
CA ASN A 228 15.71 -3.68 10.26
C ASN A 228 15.61 -2.21 9.84
N VAL A 229 14.39 -1.68 9.63
CA VAL A 229 14.15 -0.24 9.40
C VAL A 229 14.63 0.59 10.57
N TRP A 230 14.25 0.22 11.78
CA TRP A 230 14.70 0.88 13.01
C TRP A 230 16.23 0.91 13.09
N ARG A 231 16.88 -0.23 12.89
CA ARG A 231 18.34 -0.35 12.92
C ARG A 231 19.01 0.52 11.86
N PHE A 232 18.46 0.59 10.67
CA PHE A 232 18.99 1.45 9.60
C PHE A 232 18.91 2.93 9.99
N LEU A 233 17.78 3.36 10.56
CA LEU A 233 17.58 4.74 10.98
C LEU A 233 18.47 5.13 12.17
N THR A 234 18.82 4.18 13.04
CA THR A 234 19.68 4.42 14.22
C THR A 234 21.17 4.31 13.93
N ALA A 235 21.57 3.67 12.81
CA ALA A 235 22.98 3.48 12.45
C ALA A 235 23.58 4.65 11.64
N GLY A 236 22.77 5.58 11.16
CA GLY A 236 23.23 6.68 10.31
C GLY A 236 23.71 7.89 11.10
N ASP A 237 24.86 8.46 10.73
CA ASP A 237 25.41 9.71 11.29
C ASP A 237 24.66 10.97 10.81
N SER A 238 23.70 10.83 9.94
CA SER A 238 23.01 11.95 9.30
C SER A 238 21.52 11.93 9.62
N MET A 239 21.08 12.92 10.36
CA MET A 239 19.66 13.30 10.54
C MET A 239 18.98 13.77 9.24
N THR A 240 19.24 13.13 8.11
CA THR A 240 18.35 13.27 6.96
C THR A 240 17.03 12.62 7.35
N ARG A 241 15.97 13.42 7.43
CA ARG A 241 14.59 12.97 7.68
C ARG A 241 14.10 12.14 6.49
N THR A 242 14.66 10.95 6.35
CA THR A 242 14.29 10.00 5.30
C THR A 242 13.32 8.99 5.89
N SER A 243 12.15 8.84 5.29
CA SER A 243 11.26 7.74 5.62
C SER A 243 11.63 6.51 4.78
N ILE A 244 11.52 5.34 5.41
CA ILE A 244 11.79 4.05 4.79
C ILE A 244 10.53 3.21 4.85
N LYS A 245 10.08 2.73 3.70
CA LYS A 245 8.99 1.77 3.61
C LYS A 245 9.51 0.44 3.09
N ILE A 246 9.41 -0.60 3.91
CA ILE A 246 9.68 -1.98 3.49
C ILE A 246 8.36 -2.70 3.28
N THR A 247 8.20 -3.31 2.11
CA THR A 247 7.03 -4.12 1.79
C THR A 247 7.38 -5.59 1.90
N VAL A 248 6.66 -6.30 2.75
CA VAL A 248 6.79 -7.76 2.92
C VAL A 248 5.81 -8.45 1.98
N PRO A 249 6.26 -9.39 1.12
CA PRO A 249 5.37 -10.06 0.19
C PRO A 249 4.37 -10.98 0.92
N SER A 250 3.17 -11.06 0.36
CA SER A 250 2.11 -11.97 0.76
C SER A 250 1.96 -13.10 -0.25
N ARG A 251 1.27 -14.17 0.13
CA ARG A 251 0.99 -15.31 -0.75
C ARG A 251 -0.46 -15.78 -0.60
N ILE A 252 -1.00 -16.33 -1.68
CA ILE A 252 -2.32 -16.95 -1.68
C ILE A 252 -2.17 -18.40 -1.19
N LEU A 253 -2.99 -18.77 -0.23
CA LEU A 253 -3.19 -20.16 0.19
C LEU A 253 -4.49 -20.66 -0.42
N ALA A 254 -4.36 -21.39 -1.52
CA ALA A 254 -5.52 -21.97 -2.21
C ALA A 254 -6.12 -23.11 -1.36
N ARG A 255 -7.45 -23.10 -1.25
CA ARG A 255 -8.22 -24.09 -0.50
C ARG A 255 -9.54 -24.42 -1.22
N GLU A 256 -10.42 -25.19 -0.56
CA GLU A 256 -11.66 -25.70 -1.15
C GLU A 256 -12.57 -24.61 -1.71
N SER A 257 -12.62 -23.42 -1.11
CA SER A 257 -13.51 -22.34 -1.57
C SER A 257 -13.19 -21.79 -2.97
N THR A 258 -12.03 -22.15 -3.53
CA THR A 258 -11.64 -21.97 -4.94
C THR A 258 -11.21 -23.29 -5.59
N ALA A 259 -11.82 -24.41 -5.19
CA ALA A 259 -11.55 -25.76 -5.67
C ALA A 259 -10.09 -26.23 -5.49
N GLY A 260 -9.33 -25.63 -4.57
CA GLY A 260 -7.94 -25.98 -4.31
C GLY A 260 -6.97 -25.75 -5.49
N ILE A 261 -7.36 -24.89 -6.44
CA ILE A 261 -6.51 -24.58 -7.60
C ILE A 261 -5.32 -23.74 -7.12
N GLU A 262 -4.12 -24.32 -7.21
CA GLU A 262 -2.91 -23.61 -6.79
C GLU A 262 -2.63 -22.38 -7.68
N PRO A 263 -2.14 -21.29 -7.09
CA PRO A 263 -1.71 -20.13 -7.85
C PRO A 263 -0.58 -20.53 -8.81
N ASN A 264 -0.76 -20.20 -10.09
CA ASN A 264 0.28 -20.45 -11.06
C ASN A 264 1.44 -19.46 -10.86
N THR A 265 2.54 -19.93 -10.34
CA THR A 265 3.73 -19.12 -10.03
C THR A 265 4.48 -18.63 -11.28
N GLY A 266 4.14 -19.15 -12.46
CA GLY A 266 4.79 -18.80 -13.74
C GLY A 266 4.19 -17.60 -14.46
N PHE A 267 3.04 -17.08 -14.03
CA PHE A 267 2.45 -15.89 -14.65
C PHE A 267 2.77 -14.67 -13.82
N GLY A 268 3.63 -13.82 -14.38
CA GLY A 268 3.81 -12.46 -13.87
C GLY A 268 2.46 -11.77 -13.69
N VAL A 269 2.35 -10.97 -12.66
CA VAL A 269 1.23 -10.04 -12.49
C VAL A 269 1.06 -9.32 -13.82
N LYS A 270 -0.10 -9.46 -14.49
CA LYS A 270 -0.42 -8.57 -15.61
C LYS A 270 -0.48 -7.17 -15.02
N SER A 271 0.62 -6.45 -15.17
CA SER A 271 0.56 -5.01 -14.98
C SER A 271 -0.32 -4.44 -16.08
N PRO A 272 -1.16 -3.44 -15.79
CA PRO A 272 -1.81 -2.70 -16.85
C PRO A 272 -0.68 -2.30 -17.81
N ILE A 273 -0.79 -2.73 -19.07
CA ILE A 273 0.05 -2.17 -20.12
C ILE A 273 -0.42 -0.72 -20.19
N LEU A 274 0.27 0.15 -19.47
CA LEU A 274 0.16 1.57 -19.65
C LEU A 274 0.45 1.75 -21.13
N LYS A 275 -0.61 1.96 -21.94
CA LYS A 275 -0.45 2.41 -23.32
C LYS A 275 0.53 3.54 -23.23
N ALA A 276 1.64 3.44 -23.95
CA ALA A 276 2.76 4.38 -23.89
C ALA A 276 2.19 5.78 -23.75
N ASP A 277 2.55 6.46 -22.68
CA ASP A 277 1.91 7.71 -22.31
C ASP A 277 2.13 8.70 -23.46
N ARG A 278 1.09 8.95 -24.25
CA ARG A 278 1.15 9.84 -25.40
C ARG A 278 1.48 11.28 -25.01
N PHE A 279 1.47 11.57 -23.71
CA PHE A 279 1.83 12.86 -23.16
C PHE A 279 3.20 13.33 -23.69
N TYR A 280 4.23 12.50 -23.59
CA TYR A 280 5.59 12.83 -24.04
C TYR A 280 5.74 12.90 -25.57
N TYR A 281 4.77 12.40 -26.35
CA TYR A 281 4.75 12.55 -27.81
C TYR A 281 4.00 13.80 -28.27
N ASN A 282 3.40 14.57 -27.35
CA ASN A 282 2.79 15.85 -27.70
C ASN A 282 3.91 16.85 -28.07
N PRO A 283 3.85 17.49 -29.26
CA PRO A 283 4.91 18.38 -29.71
C PRO A 283 5.22 19.52 -28.72
N VAL A 284 4.19 20.09 -28.09
CA VAL A 284 4.36 21.17 -27.10
C VAL A 284 5.08 20.66 -25.86
N ILE A 285 4.71 19.49 -25.36
CA ILE A 285 5.33 18.88 -24.16
C ILE A 285 6.77 18.49 -24.47
N SER A 286 7.04 17.89 -25.63
CA SER A 286 8.38 17.55 -26.06
C SER A 286 9.30 18.80 -26.11
N VAL A 287 8.80 19.93 -26.61
CA VAL A 287 9.53 21.20 -26.61
C VAL A 287 9.77 21.69 -25.19
N LEU A 288 8.76 21.64 -24.29
CA LEU A 288 8.91 22.09 -22.91
C LEU A 288 9.91 21.22 -22.13
N VAL A 289 9.86 19.91 -22.29
CA VAL A 289 10.86 18.99 -21.69
C VAL A 289 12.25 19.24 -22.24
N GLY A 290 12.36 19.50 -23.56
CA GLY A 290 13.63 19.87 -24.18
C GLY A 290 14.19 21.19 -23.63
N LEU A 291 13.34 22.19 -23.43
CA LEU A 291 13.71 23.47 -22.82
C LEU A 291 14.14 23.28 -21.36
N ASP A 292 13.40 22.51 -20.57
CA ASP A 292 13.74 22.22 -19.18
C ASP A 292 15.11 21.54 -19.06
N ASN A 293 15.38 20.55 -19.90
CA ASN A 293 16.69 19.90 -19.98
C ASN A 293 17.82 20.86 -20.37
N CYS A 294 17.54 21.79 -21.29
CA CYS A 294 18.52 22.83 -21.67
C CYS A 294 18.78 23.78 -20.50
N ILE A 295 17.74 24.23 -19.83
CA ILE A 295 17.81 25.20 -18.72
C ILE A 295 18.52 24.60 -17.50
N SER A 296 18.21 23.34 -17.14
CA SER A 296 18.76 22.66 -15.97
C SER A 296 20.29 22.46 -16.02
N GLN A 297 20.88 22.52 -17.20
CA GLN A 297 22.33 22.38 -17.40
C GLN A 297 23.06 23.74 -17.46
N ARG A 298 22.38 24.87 -17.30
CA ARG A 298 22.92 26.21 -17.45
C ARG A 298 23.33 26.82 -16.12
N ASP A 299 24.38 27.65 -16.18
CA ASP A 299 24.83 28.41 -15.01
C ASP A 299 23.95 29.66 -14.78
N ALA A 300 24.21 30.37 -13.66
CA ALA A 300 23.43 31.54 -13.28
C ALA A 300 23.58 32.71 -14.26
N LEU A 301 24.68 32.78 -15.03
CA LEU A 301 24.90 33.81 -16.07
C LEU A 301 24.09 33.45 -17.32
N ASP A 302 24.08 32.19 -17.73
CA ASP A 302 23.26 31.71 -18.84
C ASP A 302 21.78 31.99 -18.60
N MET A 303 21.29 31.73 -17.38
CA MET A 303 19.90 32.01 -17.02
C MET A 303 19.55 33.53 -17.12
N ARG A 304 20.46 34.40 -16.72
CA ARG A 304 20.27 35.85 -16.86
C ARG A 304 20.28 36.28 -18.31
N ILE A 305 21.16 35.71 -19.14
CA ILE A 305 21.21 35.94 -20.59
C ILE A 305 19.90 35.51 -21.26
N ILE A 306 19.43 34.29 -20.97
CA ILE A 306 18.17 33.77 -21.48
C ILE A 306 17.01 34.71 -21.10
N ARG A 307 16.98 35.21 -19.87
CA ARG A 307 15.97 36.17 -19.43
C ARG A 307 15.98 37.44 -20.26
N SER A 308 17.15 38.04 -20.47
CA SER A 308 17.31 39.22 -21.29
C SER A 308 16.88 39.02 -22.75
N ILE A 309 17.12 37.81 -23.31
CA ILE A 309 16.66 37.43 -24.66
C ILE A 309 15.12 37.34 -24.69
N ILE A 310 14.50 36.73 -23.70
CA ILE A 310 13.04 36.64 -23.57
C ILE A 310 12.41 38.04 -23.46
N ASP A 311 13.05 38.93 -22.72
CA ASP A 311 12.64 40.35 -22.55
C ASP A 311 12.95 41.20 -23.80
N LYS A 312 13.44 40.57 -24.89
CA LYS A 312 13.74 41.21 -26.20
C LYS A 312 14.78 42.32 -26.13
N GLU A 313 15.72 42.24 -25.17
CA GLU A 313 16.86 43.16 -25.11
C GLU A 313 17.74 42.95 -26.36
N LYS A 314 18.35 44.05 -26.87
CA LYS A 314 19.24 43.97 -28.02
C LYS A 314 20.56 43.28 -27.66
N TYR A 315 21.13 42.59 -28.61
CA TYR A 315 22.33 41.78 -28.43
C TYR A 315 23.52 42.56 -27.84
N GLU A 316 23.70 43.81 -28.31
CA GLU A 316 24.70 44.74 -27.80
C GLU A 316 24.46 45.07 -26.32
N GLN A 317 23.20 45.33 -25.95
CA GLN A 317 22.81 45.66 -24.58
C GLN A 317 23.05 44.51 -23.61
N ILE A 318 22.82 43.28 -24.06
CA ILE A 318 23.10 42.05 -23.27
C ILE A 318 24.61 41.90 -23.05
N CYS A 319 25.43 42.17 -24.10
CA CYS A 319 26.87 42.10 -23.99
C CYS A 319 27.40 43.16 -22.99
N GLU A 320 26.93 44.37 -23.05
CA GLU A 320 27.31 45.43 -22.11
C GLU A 320 26.85 45.16 -20.68
N LYS A 321 25.59 44.73 -20.52
CA LYS A 321 24.98 44.45 -19.22
C LYS A 321 25.71 43.37 -18.44
N TYR A 322 26.20 42.35 -19.11
CA TYR A 322 26.86 41.19 -18.47
C TYR A 322 28.39 41.18 -18.66
N PHE A 323 28.95 42.22 -19.26
CA PHE A 323 30.39 42.37 -19.53
C PHE A 323 30.97 41.16 -20.29
N ILE A 324 30.27 40.73 -21.33
CA ILE A 324 30.68 39.59 -22.16
C ILE A 324 30.87 40.03 -23.63
N SER A 325 31.76 39.34 -24.31
CA SER A 325 31.96 39.62 -25.74
C SER A 325 30.81 39.05 -26.58
N PRO A 326 30.55 39.60 -27.79
CA PRO A 326 29.59 39.04 -28.73
C PRO A 326 29.88 37.54 -29.08
N SER A 327 31.16 37.15 -29.14
CA SER A 327 31.56 35.76 -29.36
C SER A 327 31.19 34.86 -28.17
N THR A 328 31.39 35.36 -26.95
CA THR A 328 31.00 34.64 -25.73
C THR A 328 29.50 34.44 -25.66
N LEU A 329 28.71 35.49 -26.01
CA LEU A 329 27.24 35.37 -25.99
C LEU A 329 26.74 34.36 -27.04
N ARG A 330 27.37 34.26 -28.20
CA ARG A 330 27.03 33.26 -29.24
C ARG A 330 27.39 31.82 -28.86
N TYR A 331 28.44 31.66 -28.07
CA TYR A 331 28.91 30.36 -27.66
C TYR A 331 28.07 29.77 -26.51
N ARG A 332 27.56 30.60 -25.62
CA ARG A 332 26.67 30.19 -24.52
C ARG A 332 25.24 29.92 -24.98
#